data_398cc3b8ff3099a1eec6029d242d3aad
#
_entry.id   398cc3b8ff3099a1eec6029d242d3aad
#
_cell.length_a   1.000
_cell.length_b   1.000
_cell.length_c   1.000
_cell.angle_alpha   90.00
_cell.angle_beta   90.00
_cell.angle_gamma   90.00
#
_symmetry.space_group_name_H-M   'P 1'
#
loop_
_entity.id
_entity.type
_entity.pdbx_description
1 polymer ?
#
loop_
_entity_poly.entity_id
_entity_poly.type
_entity_poly.pdbx_seq_one_letter_code
_entity_poly.pdbx_strand_id
1 'polypeptide(L)'
;RAEILTALSQLHDLGMRHVSVDGGEPLTHKHVDEITAFLVQRQVRVYMNTNGILVPRKLATIRLLSKVKISLDGPAACHDAVRGEGSWRKAVVGALAARDAGVPVELTCVVGRRNVGQIEELLAFADHARFSVVFQPARNSLFVGSARDGGAFQLEAAEVRRVFRRLEAAKLRGCAAVANRWSSLRHFRDFPRDVPPPCAAGFINATLDPEGNLFHCGQLSRLGRSANVVAMGARAAFEGLARHGCSQCWCARVVEENYAWGGRVHRMLPPLGVAEPTLRASRRLK
;
A
#
# COMPACT_ATOMS: atom_id res chain seq x y z
N ARG A 1 -24.43 2.57 6.65
CA ARG A 1 -24.42 1.54 5.61
C ARG A 1 -24.94 2.08 4.27
N ALA A 2 -26.17 2.57 4.21
CA ALA A 2 -26.76 3.07 2.96
C ALA A 2 -25.90 4.19 2.35
N GLU A 3 -25.46 5.15 3.13
CA GLU A 3 -24.61 6.26 2.70
C GLU A 3 -23.30 5.79 2.07
N ILE A 4 -22.61 4.80 2.68
CA ILE A 4 -21.38 4.23 2.12
C ILE A 4 -21.64 3.64 0.73
N LEU A 5 -22.68 2.83 0.58
CA LEU A 5 -23.01 2.18 -0.70
C LEU A 5 -23.42 3.22 -1.75
N THR A 6 -24.16 4.25 -1.35
CA THR A 6 -24.53 5.37 -2.23
C THR A 6 -23.29 6.13 -2.69
N ALA A 7 -22.39 6.50 -1.78
CA ALA A 7 -21.14 7.18 -2.11
C ALA A 7 -20.26 6.35 -3.06
N LEU A 8 -20.12 5.05 -2.80
CA LEU A 8 -19.36 4.13 -3.66
C LEU A 8 -20.02 3.95 -5.04
N SER A 9 -21.36 3.92 -5.13
CA SER A 9 -22.07 3.90 -6.40
C SER A 9 -21.78 5.15 -7.23
N GLN A 10 -21.93 6.32 -6.64
CA GLN A 10 -21.65 7.59 -7.31
C GLN A 10 -20.18 7.70 -7.78
N LEU A 11 -19.23 7.24 -6.97
CA LEU A 11 -17.83 7.20 -7.36
C LEU A 11 -17.58 6.20 -8.51
N HIS A 12 -18.26 5.07 -8.50
CA HIS A 12 -18.21 4.11 -9.60
C HIS A 12 -18.73 4.73 -10.91
N ASP A 13 -19.83 5.49 -10.85
CA ASP A 13 -20.41 6.18 -12.01
C ASP A 13 -19.49 7.28 -12.55
N LEU A 14 -18.63 7.87 -11.69
CA LEU A 14 -17.56 8.76 -12.09
C LEU A 14 -16.34 8.05 -12.71
N GLY A 15 -16.35 6.74 -12.77
CA GLY A 15 -15.27 5.97 -13.39
C GLY A 15 -14.32 5.28 -12.41
N MET A 16 -14.63 5.17 -11.12
CA MET A 16 -13.85 4.37 -10.18
C MET A 16 -13.83 2.91 -10.60
N ARG A 17 -12.64 2.35 -10.78
CA ARG A 17 -12.42 0.94 -11.18
C ARG A 17 -11.51 0.18 -10.21
N HIS A 18 -10.86 0.89 -9.30
CA HIS A 18 -9.94 0.34 -8.32
C HIS A 18 -10.20 0.96 -6.96
N VAL A 19 -10.24 0.14 -5.91
CA VAL A 19 -10.38 0.58 -4.52
C VAL A 19 -9.34 -0.14 -3.66
N SER A 20 -8.62 0.61 -2.83
CA SER A 20 -7.84 0.06 -1.72
C SER A 20 -8.60 0.33 -0.44
N VAL A 21 -9.02 -0.72 0.24
CA VAL A 21 -9.69 -0.63 1.54
C VAL A 21 -8.60 -0.64 2.61
N ASP A 22 -8.50 0.49 3.29
CA ASP A 22 -7.51 0.76 4.31
C ASP A 22 -8.20 1.18 5.63
N GLY A 23 -7.44 1.61 6.60
CA GLY A 23 -7.94 2.17 7.84
C GLY A 23 -7.15 1.66 9.04
N GLY A 24 -7.75 1.55 10.23
CA GLY A 24 -7.14 0.86 11.35
C GLY A 24 -6.94 -0.62 11.02
N GLU A 25 -8.05 -1.37 11.02
CA GLU A 25 -8.10 -2.75 10.51
C GLU A 25 -9.44 -2.93 9.79
N PRO A 26 -9.45 -3.01 8.44
CA PRO A 26 -10.71 -3.05 7.68
C PRO A 26 -11.54 -4.29 7.97
N LEU A 27 -10.92 -5.42 8.30
CA LEU A 27 -11.64 -6.67 8.57
C LEU A 27 -12.45 -6.64 9.87
N THR A 28 -12.28 -5.62 10.70
CA THR A 28 -13.15 -5.40 11.89
C THR A 28 -14.43 -4.64 11.56
N HIS A 29 -14.50 -4.00 10.40
CA HIS A 29 -15.68 -3.21 10.05
C HIS A 29 -16.89 -4.12 9.81
N LYS A 30 -18.01 -3.85 10.49
CA LYS A 30 -19.21 -4.69 10.49
C LYS A 30 -19.83 -4.95 9.11
N HIS A 31 -19.60 -4.06 8.14
CA HIS A 31 -20.13 -4.17 6.78
C HIS A 31 -19.05 -4.46 5.73
N VAL A 32 -17.85 -4.87 6.11
CA VAL A 32 -16.75 -5.09 5.16
C VAL A 32 -17.10 -6.12 4.09
N ASP A 33 -17.80 -7.19 4.50
CA ASP A 33 -18.19 -8.29 3.60
C ASP A 33 -19.12 -7.77 2.51
N GLU A 34 -20.12 -6.98 2.91
CA GLU A 34 -21.12 -6.39 2.02
C GLU A 34 -20.52 -5.33 1.10
N ILE A 35 -19.68 -4.42 1.64
CA ILE A 35 -19.00 -3.38 0.87
C ILE A 35 -18.09 -4.02 -0.19
N THR A 36 -17.36 -5.06 0.18
CA THR A 36 -16.49 -5.77 -0.75
C THR A 36 -17.28 -6.44 -1.85
N ALA A 37 -18.35 -7.16 -1.51
CA ALA A 37 -19.23 -7.80 -2.49
C ALA A 37 -19.89 -6.79 -3.43
N PHE A 38 -20.38 -5.67 -2.90
CA PHE A 38 -20.96 -4.58 -3.68
C PHE A 38 -20.01 -4.01 -4.75
N LEU A 39 -18.74 -3.79 -4.38
CA LEU A 39 -17.72 -3.29 -5.28
C LEU A 39 -17.36 -4.33 -6.36
N VAL A 40 -17.18 -5.59 -5.98
CA VAL A 40 -16.81 -6.67 -6.90
C VAL A 40 -17.95 -6.95 -7.91
N GLN A 41 -19.21 -6.93 -7.49
CA GLN A 41 -20.37 -7.05 -8.38
C GLN A 41 -20.41 -5.95 -9.46
N ARG A 42 -19.81 -4.79 -9.18
CA ARG A 42 -19.65 -3.67 -10.13
C ARG A 42 -18.34 -3.70 -10.90
N GLN A 43 -17.65 -4.85 -10.89
CA GLN A 43 -16.38 -5.04 -11.58
C GLN A 43 -15.24 -4.09 -11.11
N VAL A 44 -15.35 -3.57 -9.88
CA VAL A 44 -14.28 -2.81 -9.24
C VAL A 44 -13.25 -3.77 -8.69
N ARG A 45 -11.98 -3.54 -9.00
CA ARG A 45 -10.87 -4.28 -8.40
C ARG A 45 -10.65 -3.81 -6.97
N VAL A 46 -10.84 -4.70 -6.01
CA VAL A 46 -10.71 -4.40 -4.59
C VAL A 46 -9.39 -4.95 -4.06
N TYR A 47 -8.60 -4.05 -3.49
CA TYR A 47 -7.39 -4.35 -2.73
C TYR A 47 -7.67 -4.06 -1.25
N MET A 48 -7.00 -4.75 -0.35
CA MET A 48 -7.17 -4.52 1.08
C MET A 48 -5.82 -4.53 1.79
N ASN A 49 -5.56 -3.52 2.63
CA ASN A 49 -4.43 -3.53 3.55
C ASN A 49 -4.92 -3.97 4.93
N THR A 50 -4.31 -5.00 5.50
CA THR A 50 -4.72 -5.59 6.78
C THR A 50 -3.48 -6.00 7.60
N ASN A 51 -3.65 -6.10 8.91
CA ASN A 51 -2.65 -6.72 9.78
C ASN A 51 -2.62 -8.26 9.65
N GLY A 52 -3.54 -8.86 8.89
CA GLY A 52 -3.60 -10.29 8.62
C GLY A 52 -4.29 -11.14 9.70
N ILE A 53 -4.53 -10.61 10.89
CA ILE A 53 -5.01 -11.39 12.05
C ILE A 53 -6.38 -12.03 11.80
N LEU A 54 -7.28 -11.29 11.15
CA LEU A 54 -8.65 -11.75 10.90
C LEU A 54 -8.82 -12.48 9.57
N VAL A 55 -7.80 -12.57 8.74
CA VAL A 55 -7.86 -13.21 7.42
C VAL A 55 -8.42 -14.63 7.49
N PRO A 56 -7.98 -15.52 8.40
CA PRO A 56 -8.51 -16.90 8.46
C PRO A 56 -10.01 -16.96 8.74
N ARG A 57 -10.54 -15.97 9.49
CA ARG A 57 -11.97 -15.88 9.84
C ARG A 57 -12.83 -15.23 8.77
N LYS A 58 -12.20 -14.55 7.81
CA LYS A 58 -12.84 -13.73 6.75
C LYS A 58 -12.50 -14.21 5.34
N LEU A 59 -12.18 -15.52 5.17
CA LEU A 59 -11.76 -16.06 3.87
C LEU A 59 -12.78 -15.86 2.76
N ALA A 60 -14.08 -15.84 3.07
CA ALA A 60 -15.12 -15.57 2.09
C ALA A 60 -14.94 -14.17 1.46
N THR A 61 -14.70 -13.14 2.27
CA THR A 61 -14.42 -11.78 1.82
C THR A 61 -13.06 -11.68 1.12
N ILE A 62 -12.04 -12.33 1.69
CA ILE A 62 -10.68 -12.32 1.14
C ILE A 62 -10.65 -12.89 -0.28
N ARG A 63 -11.41 -13.96 -0.58
CA ARG A 63 -11.52 -14.55 -1.93
C ARG A 63 -12.10 -13.61 -2.99
N LEU A 64 -12.81 -12.57 -2.58
CA LEU A 64 -13.35 -11.55 -3.49
C LEU A 64 -12.28 -10.52 -3.90
N LEU A 65 -11.17 -10.43 -3.17
CA LEU A 65 -10.15 -9.42 -3.39
C LEU A 65 -9.30 -9.74 -4.62
N SER A 66 -8.94 -8.70 -5.36
CA SER A 66 -7.94 -8.80 -6.42
C SER A 66 -6.53 -9.04 -5.86
N LYS A 67 -6.27 -8.57 -4.64
CA LYS A 67 -5.04 -8.80 -3.88
C LYS A 67 -5.27 -8.39 -2.43
N VAL A 68 -4.70 -9.14 -1.49
CA VAL A 68 -4.58 -8.73 -0.09
C VAL A 68 -3.14 -8.32 0.21
N LYS A 69 -2.99 -7.19 0.92
CA LYS A 69 -1.71 -6.66 1.38
C LYS A 69 -1.64 -6.83 2.88
N ILE A 70 -0.65 -7.57 3.34
CA ILE A 70 -0.50 -7.89 4.76
C ILE A 70 0.73 -7.19 5.31
N SER A 71 0.54 -6.43 6.38
CA SER A 71 1.63 -5.74 7.06
C SER A 71 2.57 -6.74 7.71
N LEU A 72 3.86 -6.73 7.33
CA LEU A 72 4.90 -7.55 7.93
C LEU A 72 6.24 -6.81 7.91
N ASP A 73 6.67 -6.31 9.06
CA ASP A 73 7.80 -5.38 9.16
C ASP A 73 9.16 -6.06 9.38
N GLY A 74 9.22 -7.39 9.32
CA GLY A 74 10.46 -8.16 9.50
C GLY A 74 10.23 -9.51 10.20
N PRO A 75 11.29 -10.12 10.75
CA PRO A 75 11.19 -11.31 11.61
C PRO A 75 10.35 -11.05 12.86
N ALA A 76 9.97 -12.12 13.56
CA ALA A 76 9.05 -12.06 14.69
C ALA A 76 9.44 -11.00 15.74
N ALA A 77 10.69 -11.00 16.18
CA ALA A 77 11.14 -10.05 17.20
C ALA A 77 10.98 -8.58 16.76
N CYS A 78 11.29 -8.26 15.50
CA CYS A 78 11.17 -6.90 14.97
C CYS A 78 9.71 -6.49 14.76
N HIS A 79 8.92 -7.36 14.18
CA HIS A 79 7.51 -7.11 13.92
C HIS A 79 6.71 -6.96 15.22
N ASP A 80 6.90 -7.89 16.16
CA ASP A 80 6.19 -7.88 17.44
C ASP A 80 6.57 -6.67 18.30
N ALA A 81 7.81 -6.22 18.25
CA ALA A 81 8.24 -4.99 18.93
C ALA A 81 7.52 -3.71 18.46
N VAL A 82 6.97 -3.72 17.24
CA VAL A 82 6.24 -2.58 16.66
C VAL A 82 4.72 -2.77 16.76
N ARG A 83 4.23 -4.00 16.54
CA ARG A 83 2.80 -4.27 16.36
C ARG A 83 2.17 -5.08 17.50
N GLY A 84 2.96 -5.43 18.52
CA GLY A 84 2.52 -6.20 19.68
C GLY A 84 2.90 -7.68 19.59
N GLU A 85 3.10 -8.26 20.75
CA GLU A 85 3.52 -9.66 20.92
C GLU A 85 2.61 -10.66 20.21
N GLY A 86 3.22 -11.61 19.50
CA GLY A 86 2.52 -12.66 18.75
C GLY A 86 1.80 -12.18 17.48
N SER A 87 1.91 -10.88 17.12
CA SER A 87 1.30 -10.34 15.90
C SER A 87 1.94 -10.90 14.64
N TRP A 88 3.26 -11.15 14.65
CA TRP A 88 3.96 -11.77 13.53
C TRP A 88 3.37 -13.12 13.14
N ARG A 89 3.23 -14.00 14.13
CA ARG A 89 2.67 -15.36 13.92
C ARG A 89 1.26 -15.27 13.30
N LYS A 90 0.41 -14.38 13.82
CA LYS A 90 -0.96 -14.18 13.33
C LYS A 90 -0.98 -13.63 11.89
N ALA A 91 -0.11 -12.67 11.58
CA ALA A 91 0.03 -12.09 10.24
C ALA A 91 0.51 -13.16 9.23
N VAL A 92 1.50 -13.98 9.59
CA VAL A 92 2.00 -15.05 8.75
C VAL A 92 0.93 -16.11 8.50
N VAL A 93 0.20 -16.54 9.54
CA VAL A 93 -0.94 -17.47 9.39
C VAL A 93 -2.00 -16.88 8.46
N GLY A 94 -2.29 -15.58 8.59
CA GLY A 94 -3.20 -14.88 7.68
C GLY A 94 -2.72 -14.85 6.23
N ALA A 95 -1.43 -14.58 6.02
CA ALA A 95 -0.84 -14.56 4.68
C ALA A 95 -0.88 -15.96 4.01
N LEU A 96 -0.54 -17.00 4.76
CA LEU A 96 -0.62 -18.37 4.28
C LEU A 96 -2.07 -18.76 3.95
N ALA A 97 -3.02 -18.45 4.83
CA ALA A 97 -4.43 -18.76 4.62
C ALA A 97 -4.99 -18.06 3.37
N ALA A 98 -4.63 -16.79 3.11
CA ALA A 98 -5.04 -16.08 1.90
C ALA A 98 -4.41 -16.69 0.64
N ARG A 99 -3.11 -17.02 0.67
CA ARG A 99 -2.41 -17.69 -0.42
C ARG A 99 -3.05 -19.04 -0.75
N ASP A 100 -3.31 -19.84 0.25
CA ASP A 100 -3.88 -21.18 0.10
C ASP A 100 -5.35 -21.12 -0.37
N ALA A 101 -6.03 -19.99 -0.11
CA ALA A 101 -7.33 -19.67 -0.69
C ALA A 101 -7.27 -19.16 -2.15
N GLY A 102 -6.08 -19.09 -2.76
CA GLY A 102 -5.85 -18.67 -4.14
C GLY A 102 -5.82 -17.16 -4.35
N VAL A 103 -5.75 -16.35 -3.27
CA VAL A 103 -5.72 -14.90 -3.37
C VAL A 103 -4.26 -14.41 -3.47
N PRO A 104 -3.94 -13.52 -4.41
CA PRO A 104 -2.61 -12.90 -4.46
C PRO A 104 -2.29 -12.17 -3.17
N VAL A 105 -1.16 -12.50 -2.54
CA VAL A 105 -0.69 -11.89 -1.30
C VAL A 105 0.54 -11.04 -1.57
N GLU A 106 0.53 -9.82 -1.06
CA GLU A 106 1.66 -8.91 -1.05
C GLU A 106 1.94 -8.48 0.39
N LEU A 107 3.14 -8.68 0.86
CA LEU A 107 3.56 -8.16 2.16
C LEU A 107 3.92 -6.68 2.02
N THR A 108 3.62 -5.88 3.05
CA THR A 108 4.02 -4.47 3.12
C THR A 108 4.93 -4.28 4.32
N CYS A 109 6.16 -3.85 4.08
CA CYS A 109 7.15 -3.56 5.10
C CYS A 109 7.41 -2.05 5.17
N VAL A 110 7.17 -1.47 6.34
CA VAL A 110 7.59 -0.11 6.66
C VAL A 110 8.99 -0.17 7.27
N VAL A 111 9.99 0.29 6.51
CA VAL A 111 11.38 0.22 6.90
C VAL A 111 11.74 1.37 7.82
N GLY A 112 12.20 1.05 9.02
CA GLY A 112 12.61 2.00 10.04
C GLY A 112 13.77 1.49 10.88
N ARG A 113 14.18 2.25 11.91
CA ARG A 113 15.33 1.93 12.77
C ARG A 113 15.27 0.55 13.41
N ARG A 114 14.06 0.03 13.66
CA ARG A 114 13.89 -1.25 14.35
C ARG A 114 14.04 -2.48 13.45
N ASN A 115 13.95 -2.32 12.12
CA ASN A 115 13.98 -3.46 11.20
C ASN A 115 14.95 -3.29 10.01
N VAL A 116 15.65 -2.17 9.93
CA VAL A 116 16.58 -1.89 8.81
C VAL A 116 17.67 -2.94 8.63
N GLY A 117 18.08 -3.59 9.72
CA GLY A 117 19.08 -4.66 9.72
C GLY A 117 18.57 -6.03 9.29
N GLN A 118 17.25 -6.22 9.23
CA GLN A 118 16.60 -7.54 9.00
C GLN A 118 15.88 -7.64 7.67
N ILE A 119 16.13 -6.73 6.74
CA ILE A 119 15.46 -6.70 5.42
C ILE A 119 15.77 -7.97 4.62
N GLU A 120 17.00 -8.44 4.65
CA GLU A 120 17.42 -9.66 3.95
C GLU A 120 16.74 -10.90 4.49
N GLU A 121 16.56 -10.97 5.81
CA GLU A 121 15.85 -12.08 6.45
C GLU A 121 14.37 -12.09 6.03
N LEU A 122 13.73 -10.91 5.97
CA LEU A 122 12.37 -10.78 5.45
C LEU A 122 12.28 -11.18 3.98
N LEU A 123 13.25 -10.78 3.15
CA LEU A 123 13.30 -11.17 1.75
C LEU A 123 13.47 -12.69 1.58
N ALA A 124 14.36 -13.32 2.36
CA ALA A 124 14.57 -14.76 2.34
C ALA A 124 13.29 -15.52 2.75
N PHE A 125 12.62 -15.05 3.81
CA PHE A 125 11.33 -15.59 4.22
C PHE A 125 10.27 -15.45 3.11
N ALA A 126 10.17 -14.26 2.52
CA ALA A 126 9.17 -13.99 1.49
C ALA A 126 9.40 -14.83 0.23
N ASP A 127 10.65 -14.98 -0.19
CA ASP A 127 11.02 -15.81 -1.34
C ASP A 127 10.69 -17.29 -1.10
N HIS A 128 11.06 -17.81 0.07
CA HIS A 128 10.74 -19.17 0.49
C HIS A 128 9.21 -19.41 0.55
N ALA A 129 8.47 -18.49 1.15
CA ALA A 129 7.02 -18.56 1.28
C ALA A 129 6.26 -18.15 0.00
N ARG A 130 6.98 -17.74 -1.06
CA ARG A 130 6.45 -17.24 -2.34
C ARG A 130 5.53 -16.03 -2.17
N PHE A 131 5.93 -15.11 -1.31
CA PHE A 131 5.33 -13.80 -1.15
C PHE A 131 6.17 -12.73 -1.84
N SER A 132 5.50 -11.68 -2.28
CA SER A 132 6.17 -10.44 -2.67
C SER A 132 6.10 -9.42 -1.54
N VAL A 133 7.08 -8.51 -1.46
CA VAL A 133 7.17 -7.47 -0.43
C VAL A 133 7.31 -6.11 -1.08
N VAL A 134 6.44 -5.18 -0.71
CA VAL A 134 6.61 -3.75 -1.00
C VAL A 134 7.23 -3.07 0.21
N PHE A 135 8.34 -2.40 -0.02
CA PHE A 135 9.06 -1.63 1.00
C PHE A 135 8.75 -0.15 0.86
N GLN A 136 8.55 0.52 1.98
CA GLN A 136 8.45 1.97 2.05
C GLN A 136 9.13 2.48 3.33
N PRO A 137 9.75 3.68 3.32
CA PRO A 137 10.40 4.18 4.51
C PRO A 137 9.38 4.62 5.57
N ALA A 138 9.74 4.43 6.83
CA ALA A 138 9.01 4.97 7.97
C ALA A 138 9.03 6.51 7.93
N ARG A 139 8.00 7.15 8.45
CA ARG A 139 7.83 8.60 8.46
C ARG A 139 7.78 9.13 9.90
N ASN A 140 8.22 10.38 10.08
CA ASN A 140 8.13 11.09 11.37
C ASN A 140 6.69 11.31 11.82
N SER A 141 5.78 11.49 10.89
CA SER A 141 4.37 11.65 11.21
C SER A 141 3.55 10.61 10.45
N LEU A 142 2.59 9.98 11.12
CA LEU A 142 1.63 9.08 10.48
C LEU A 142 0.78 9.82 9.44
N PHE A 143 0.52 11.11 9.72
CA PHE A 143 -0.17 12.03 8.82
C PHE A 143 0.54 13.37 8.86
N VAL A 144 0.59 14.09 7.75
CA VAL A 144 1.08 15.47 7.72
C VAL A 144 0.28 16.29 8.75
N GLY A 145 0.99 16.96 9.66
CA GLY A 145 0.38 17.74 10.76
C GLY A 145 -0.02 16.92 11.99
N SER A 146 0.27 15.61 12.07
CA SER A 146 0.07 14.88 13.32
C SER A 146 1.18 15.18 14.32
N ALA A 147 0.79 15.44 15.59
CA ALA A 147 1.74 15.64 16.69
C ALA A 147 2.39 14.33 17.19
N ARG A 148 2.06 13.18 16.61
CA ARG A 148 2.69 11.91 16.98
C ARG A 148 4.09 11.86 16.41
N ASP A 149 5.05 11.93 17.31
CA ASP A 149 6.47 11.81 16.98
C ASP A 149 6.78 10.40 16.48
N GLY A 150 6.96 10.28 15.18
CA GLY A 150 7.48 9.08 14.52
C GLY A 150 9.01 9.02 14.48
N GLY A 151 9.70 10.01 15.06
CA GLY A 151 11.16 10.17 14.99
C GLY A 151 11.92 8.96 15.52
N ALA A 152 11.35 8.24 16.50
CA ALA A 152 11.93 6.99 17.00
C ALA A 152 12.00 5.86 15.94
N PHE A 153 11.24 5.96 14.87
CA PHE A 153 11.17 4.92 13.82
C PHE A 153 11.82 5.33 12.50
N GLN A 154 11.90 6.62 12.23
CA GLN A 154 12.40 7.13 10.95
C GLN A 154 13.89 6.92 10.80
N LEU A 155 14.30 6.55 9.60
CA LEU A 155 15.70 6.52 9.16
C LEU A 155 16.15 7.89 8.69
N GLU A 156 17.44 8.15 8.86
CA GLU A 156 18.09 9.29 8.21
C GLU A 156 18.10 9.10 6.68
N ALA A 157 18.14 10.20 5.93
CA ALA A 157 18.11 10.16 4.47
C ALA A 157 19.20 9.27 3.87
N ALA A 158 20.40 9.26 4.47
CA ALA A 158 21.50 8.41 4.02
C ALA A 158 21.21 6.91 4.22
N GLU A 159 20.52 6.56 5.30
CA GLU A 159 20.12 5.19 5.59
C GLU A 159 19.00 4.74 4.63
N VAL A 160 18.00 5.59 4.37
CA VAL A 160 16.95 5.32 3.37
C VAL A 160 17.60 5.03 2.01
N ARG A 161 18.52 5.89 1.56
CA ARG A 161 19.24 5.67 0.30
C ARG A 161 20.01 4.34 0.27
N ARG A 162 20.67 3.99 1.37
CA ARG A 162 21.42 2.74 1.49
C ARG A 162 20.51 1.52 1.37
N VAL A 163 19.38 1.54 2.07
CA VAL A 163 18.38 0.47 2.02
C VAL A 163 17.84 0.28 0.60
N PHE A 164 17.40 1.35 -0.03
CA PHE A 164 16.78 1.24 -1.35
C PHE A 164 17.78 0.91 -2.46
N ARG A 165 19.08 1.24 -2.31
CA ARG A 165 20.15 0.69 -3.16
C ARG A 165 20.31 -0.82 -2.98
N ARG A 166 20.23 -1.34 -1.77
CA ARG A 166 20.29 -2.80 -1.50
C ARG A 166 19.09 -3.53 -2.12
N LEU A 167 17.87 -2.98 -1.97
CA LEU A 167 16.65 -3.52 -2.58
C LEU A 167 16.72 -3.49 -4.11
N GLU A 168 17.19 -2.38 -4.69
CA GLU A 168 17.42 -2.27 -6.13
C GLU A 168 18.44 -3.30 -6.61
N ALA A 169 19.54 -3.47 -5.92
CA ALA A 169 20.54 -4.48 -6.24
C ALA A 169 20.01 -5.91 -6.08
N ALA A 170 19.16 -6.18 -5.08
CA ALA A 170 18.50 -7.48 -4.93
C ALA A 170 17.57 -7.76 -6.12
N LYS A 171 16.76 -6.79 -6.53
CA LYS A 171 15.90 -6.90 -7.70
C LYS A 171 16.70 -7.10 -9.00
N LEU A 172 17.82 -6.41 -9.17
CA LEU A 172 18.74 -6.59 -10.29
C LEU A 172 19.32 -8.01 -10.35
N ARG A 173 19.58 -8.64 -9.21
CA ARG A 173 20.02 -10.05 -9.14
C ARG A 173 18.88 -11.06 -9.32
N GLY A 174 17.67 -10.60 -9.66
CA GLY A 174 16.53 -11.49 -9.93
C GLY A 174 15.71 -11.86 -8.68
N CYS A 175 15.83 -11.13 -7.56
CA CYS A 175 15.02 -11.37 -6.38
C CYS A 175 13.55 -10.98 -6.67
N ALA A 176 12.70 -11.97 -6.94
CA ALA A 176 11.30 -11.79 -7.25
C ALA A 176 10.47 -11.34 -6.04
N ALA A 177 10.98 -11.52 -4.82
CA ALA A 177 10.32 -11.07 -3.60
C ALA A 177 10.25 -9.53 -3.50
N VAL A 178 11.13 -8.76 -4.17
CA VAL A 178 11.06 -7.30 -4.19
C VAL A 178 9.97 -6.84 -5.16
N ALA A 179 8.78 -6.53 -4.64
CA ALA A 179 7.62 -6.11 -5.43
C ALA A 179 7.64 -4.63 -5.83
N ASN A 180 8.43 -3.79 -5.16
CA ASN A 180 8.59 -2.39 -5.54
C ASN A 180 8.90 -2.26 -7.04
N ARG A 181 8.20 -1.35 -7.73
CA ARG A 181 8.57 -1.00 -9.10
C ARG A 181 9.89 -0.21 -9.12
N TRP A 182 10.56 -0.20 -10.24
CA TRP A 182 11.81 0.54 -10.43
C TRP A 182 11.67 2.04 -10.09
N SER A 183 10.51 2.61 -10.35
CA SER A 183 10.20 4.01 -10.03
C SER A 183 10.27 4.29 -8.53
N SER A 184 9.65 3.47 -7.68
CA SER A 184 9.68 3.66 -6.24
C SER A 184 11.05 3.34 -5.63
N LEU A 185 11.75 2.30 -6.12
CA LEU A 185 13.11 1.99 -5.69
C LEU A 185 14.06 3.17 -5.95
N ARG A 186 14.05 3.72 -7.18
CA ARG A 186 14.88 4.86 -7.56
C ARG A 186 14.50 6.14 -6.84
N HIS A 187 13.18 6.37 -6.62
CA HIS A 187 12.71 7.52 -5.87
C HIS A 187 13.31 7.54 -4.46
N PHE A 188 13.19 6.43 -3.71
CA PHE A 188 13.71 6.36 -2.35
C PHE A 188 15.24 6.22 -2.30
N ARG A 189 15.88 5.61 -3.30
CA ARG A 189 17.34 5.60 -3.43
C ARG A 189 17.91 7.01 -3.57
N ASP A 190 17.22 7.88 -4.30
CA ASP A 190 17.69 9.24 -4.61
C ASP A 190 17.14 10.28 -3.61
N PHE A 191 16.28 9.87 -2.67
CA PHE A 191 15.65 10.73 -1.67
C PHE A 191 16.69 11.41 -0.75
N PRO A 192 16.52 12.69 -0.36
CA PRO A 192 15.46 13.63 -0.71
C PRO A 192 15.74 14.48 -1.96
N ARG A 193 16.79 14.19 -2.70
CA ARG A 193 17.27 15.02 -3.83
C ARG A 193 16.41 14.92 -5.09
N ASP A 194 15.59 13.88 -5.17
CA ASP A 194 14.74 13.70 -6.34
C ASP A 194 13.49 14.58 -6.22
N VAL A 195 13.27 15.36 -7.25
CA VAL A 195 12.00 16.10 -7.39
C VAL A 195 10.96 15.09 -7.83
N PRO A 196 9.93 14.80 -7.01
CA PRO A 196 8.89 13.88 -7.42
C PRO A 196 8.20 14.43 -8.68
N PRO A 197 7.68 13.55 -9.53
CA PRO A 197 6.85 13.96 -10.65
C PRO A 197 5.62 14.73 -10.14
N PRO A 198 4.96 15.52 -10.99
CA PRO A 198 3.71 16.17 -10.61
C PRO A 198 2.76 15.17 -9.95
N CYS A 199 2.20 15.55 -8.82
CA CYS A 199 1.31 14.68 -8.06
C CYS A 199 0.01 14.44 -8.84
N ALA A 200 -0.30 13.19 -9.12
CA ALA A 200 -1.53 12.77 -9.81
C ALA A 200 -2.73 12.58 -8.85
N ALA A 201 -2.51 12.67 -7.54
CA ALA A 201 -3.58 12.58 -6.56
C ALA A 201 -4.57 13.77 -6.71
N GLY A 202 -5.85 13.49 -6.55
CA GLY A 202 -6.93 14.44 -6.82
C GLY A 202 -7.32 14.57 -8.29
N PHE A 203 -6.59 13.85 -9.19
CA PHE A 203 -6.94 13.75 -10.61
C PHE A 203 -7.32 12.32 -10.99
N ILE A 204 -6.48 11.34 -10.61
CA ILE A 204 -6.69 9.93 -10.95
C ILE A 204 -7.06 9.08 -9.74
N ASN A 205 -6.82 9.57 -8.55
CA ASN A 205 -7.19 8.92 -7.31
C ASN A 205 -7.58 9.95 -6.24
N ALA A 206 -8.34 9.50 -5.26
CA ALA A 206 -8.69 10.26 -4.08
C ALA A 206 -8.82 9.29 -2.88
N THR A 207 -8.86 9.84 -1.68
CA THR A 207 -9.09 9.08 -0.45
C THR A 207 -10.43 9.49 0.15
N LEU A 208 -11.29 8.53 0.38
CA LEU A 208 -12.56 8.69 1.08
C LEU A 208 -12.39 8.23 2.53
N ASP A 209 -12.76 9.07 3.50
CA ASP A 209 -12.75 8.71 4.91
C ASP A 209 -14.09 8.08 5.36
N PRO A 210 -14.18 7.53 6.59
CA PRO A 210 -15.41 6.95 7.10
C PRO A 210 -16.58 7.93 7.24
N GLU A 211 -16.30 9.22 7.36
CA GLU A 211 -17.29 10.30 7.47
C GLU A 211 -17.81 10.76 6.11
N GLY A 212 -17.31 10.20 5.01
CA GLY A 212 -17.70 10.55 3.65
C GLY A 212 -16.95 11.75 3.08
N ASN A 213 -15.88 12.19 3.72
CA ASN A 213 -15.04 13.27 3.21
C ASN A 213 -14.04 12.72 2.20
N LEU A 214 -13.94 13.40 1.06
CA LEU A 214 -13.01 13.09 0.00
C LEU A 214 -11.79 14.01 0.08
N PHE A 215 -10.60 13.42 0.00
CA PHE A 215 -9.31 14.09 0.02
C PHE A 215 -8.52 13.70 -1.22
N HIS A 216 -7.69 14.58 -1.74
CA HIS A 216 -6.84 14.24 -2.88
C HIS A 216 -5.78 13.18 -2.53
N CYS A 217 -5.33 13.09 -1.27
CA CYS A 217 -4.37 12.09 -0.81
C CYS A 217 -4.58 11.75 0.66
N GLY A 218 -4.57 10.49 1.03
CA GLY A 218 -4.71 10.03 2.41
C GLY A 218 -3.62 10.54 3.36
N GLN A 219 -2.46 10.92 2.84
CA GLN A 219 -1.38 11.52 3.62
C GLN A 219 -1.67 12.97 4.04
N LEU A 220 -2.56 13.65 3.32
CA LEU A 220 -2.93 15.03 3.53
C LEU A 220 -4.36 15.19 4.06
N SER A 221 -5.02 14.10 4.42
CA SER A 221 -6.41 14.08 4.87
C SER A 221 -6.70 14.98 6.08
N ARG A 222 -5.69 15.39 6.83
CA ARG A 222 -5.85 16.31 7.98
C ARG A 222 -5.49 17.75 7.70
N LEU A 223 -4.93 18.07 6.53
CA LEU A 223 -4.48 19.42 6.18
C LEU A 223 -5.32 20.09 5.12
N GLY A 224 -6.12 19.33 4.38
CA GLY A 224 -6.85 19.83 3.24
C GLY A 224 -8.30 20.17 3.53
N ARG A 225 -8.88 21.05 2.71
CA ARG A 225 -10.33 21.13 2.62
C ARG A 225 -10.83 19.82 2.05
N SER A 226 -11.65 19.14 2.81
CA SER A 226 -12.39 17.97 2.35
C SER A 226 -13.68 18.42 1.67
N ALA A 227 -14.13 17.64 0.72
CA ALA A 227 -15.44 17.75 0.13
C ALA A 227 -16.24 16.50 0.49
N ASN A 228 -17.41 16.65 1.10
CA ASN A 228 -18.19 15.53 1.59
C ASN A 228 -19.08 14.94 0.48
N VAL A 229 -18.82 13.68 0.13
CA VAL A 229 -19.57 12.97 -0.95
C VAL A 229 -21.05 12.81 -0.60
N VAL A 230 -21.37 12.59 0.69
CA VAL A 230 -22.75 12.39 1.13
C VAL A 230 -23.54 13.68 1.03
N ALA A 231 -22.91 14.83 1.38
CA ALA A 231 -23.58 16.12 1.40
C ALA A 231 -23.76 16.74 0.01
N MET A 232 -22.77 16.57 -0.89
CA MET A 232 -22.76 17.31 -2.18
C MET A 232 -22.72 16.42 -3.42
N GLY A 233 -22.65 15.11 -3.24
CA GLY A 233 -22.48 14.14 -4.32
C GLY A 233 -21.04 13.98 -4.78
N ALA A 234 -20.72 12.81 -5.34
CA ALA A 234 -19.34 12.43 -5.65
C ALA A 234 -18.69 13.33 -6.74
N ARG A 235 -19.46 13.77 -7.74
CA ARG A 235 -18.92 14.65 -8.80
C ARG A 235 -18.46 15.99 -8.22
N ALA A 236 -19.34 16.68 -7.52
CA ALA A 236 -19.04 17.98 -6.93
C ALA A 236 -17.90 17.87 -5.89
N ALA A 237 -17.92 16.78 -5.10
CA ALA A 237 -16.85 16.52 -4.14
C ALA A 237 -15.49 16.31 -4.81
N PHE A 238 -15.43 15.57 -5.92
CA PHE A 238 -14.17 15.31 -6.64
C PHE A 238 -13.65 16.56 -7.37
N GLU A 239 -14.53 17.32 -8.00
CA GLU A 239 -14.19 18.57 -8.70
C GLU A 239 -13.75 19.66 -7.71
N GLY A 240 -14.32 19.68 -6.51
CA GLY A 240 -13.98 20.61 -5.43
C GLY A 240 -12.73 20.26 -4.62
N LEU A 241 -12.01 19.16 -4.93
CA LEU A 241 -10.83 18.77 -4.20
C LEU A 241 -9.73 19.84 -4.24
N ALA A 242 -9.38 20.36 -3.06
CA ALA A 242 -8.25 21.26 -2.93
C ALA A 242 -6.94 20.53 -3.19
N ARG A 243 -6.14 21.03 -4.11
CA ARG A 243 -4.82 20.50 -4.44
C ARG A 243 -3.77 21.22 -3.62
N HIS A 244 -2.98 20.46 -2.86
CA HIS A 244 -1.87 20.99 -2.10
C HIS A 244 -0.56 20.67 -2.79
N GLY A 245 0.31 21.66 -2.92
CA GLY A 245 1.69 21.44 -3.33
C GLY A 245 2.40 20.59 -2.28
N CYS A 246 2.64 19.32 -2.59
CA CYS A 246 3.41 18.40 -1.74
C CYS A 246 4.68 18.04 -2.50
N SER A 247 5.84 18.33 -1.89
CA SER A 247 7.14 18.06 -2.50
C SER A 247 7.71 16.68 -2.14
N GLN A 248 7.09 15.94 -1.21
CA GLN A 248 7.61 14.69 -0.71
C GLN A 248 6.57 13.59 -0.73
N CYS A 249 6.85 12.52 -1.45
CA CYS A 249 6.03 11.34 -1.51
C CYS A 249 6.72 10.15 -0.85
N TRP A 250 6.08 9.57 0.17
CA TRP A 250 6.63 8.46 0.98
C TRP A 250 5.93 7.12 0.74
N CYS A 251 4.76 7.13 0.15
CA CYS A 251 4.02 5.93 -0.17
C CYS A 251 4.51 5.35 -1.50
N ALA A 252 5.04 4.15 -1.51
CA ALA A 252 5.57 3.51 -2.70
C ALA A 252 4.55 3.47 -3.85
N ARG A 253 3.29 3.15 -3.54
CA ARG A 253 2.21 3.12 -4.54
C ARG A 253 1.95 4.48 -5.16
N VAL A 254 1.82 5.53 -4.34
CA VAL A 254 1.55 6.90 -4.85
C VAL A 254 2.74 7.39 -5.67
N VAL A 255 3.95 7.07 -5.26
CA VAL A 255 5.17 7.34 -6.05
C VAL A 255 5.06 6.69 -7.43
N GLU A 256 4.71 5.42 -7.48
CA GLU A 256 4.60 4.66 -8.73
C GLU A 256 3.52 5.23 -9.66
N GLU A 257 2.36 5.60 -9.11
CA GLU A 257 1.29 6.27 -9.85
C GLU A 257 1.74 7.63 -10.39
N ASN A 258 2.40 8.45 -9.58
CA ASN A 258 2.92 9.75 -9.98
C ASN A 258 3.92 9.66 -11.14
N TYR A 259 4.80 8.66 -11.14
CA TYR A 259 5.74 8.42 -12.25
C TYR A 259 5.02 7.92 -13.50
N ALA A 260 3.99 7.08 -13.35
CA ALA A 260 3.21 6.58 -14.48
C ALA A 260 2.50 7.71 -15.23
N TRP A 261 1.91 8.64 -14.49
CA TRP A 261 1.10 9.71 -15.07
C TRP A 261 1.85 11.04 -15.24
N GLY A 262 3.00 11.19 -14.59
CA GLY A 262 3.83 12.40 -14.67
C GLY A 262 4.81 12.46 -15.86
N GLY A 263 4.71 11.54 -16.82
CA GLY A 263 5.55 11.55 -18.03
C GLY A 263 7.00 11.08 -17.85
N ARG A 264 7.38 10.58 -16.67
CA ARG A 264 8.74 10.06 -16.40
C ARG A 264 8.79 8.53 -16.50
N VAL A 265 8.24 7.98 -17.58
CA VAL A 265 8.09 6.53 -17.81
C VAL A 265 9.44 5.79 -17.76
N HIS A 266 10.54 6.43 -18.18
CA HIS A 266 11.89 5.84 -18.11
C HIS A 266 12.30 5.38 -16.69
N ARG A 267 11.75 5.99 -15.64
CA ARG A 267 12.00 5.55 -14.26
C ARG A 267 11.20 4.31 -13.85
N MET A 268 10.22 3.94 -14.62
CA MET A 268 9.41 2.73 -14.40
C MET A 268 10.01 1.49 -15.05
N LEU A 269 10.85 1.69 -16.06
CA LEU A 269 11.44 0.59 -16.83
C LEU A 269 12.63 -0.01 -16.07
N PRO A 270 12.87 -1.34 -16.21
CA PRO A 270 14.10 -1.95 -15.73
C PRO A 270 15.31 -1.31 -16.41
N PRO A 271 16.51 -1.41 -15.85
CA PRO A 271 17.73 -1.11 -16.57
C PRO A 271 17.82 -1.91 -17.86
N LEU A 272 18.47 -1.38 -18.87
CA LEU A 272 18.64 -2.06 -20.16
C LEU A 272 19.28 -3.44 -19.93
N GLY A 273 18.71 -4.46 -20.56
CA GLY A 273 19.15 -5.85 -20.46
C GLY A 273 18.68 -6.60 -19.20
N VAL A 274 17.89 -5.98 -18.33
CA VAL A 274 17.34 -6.62 -17.12
C VAL A 274 15.85 -6.95 -17.34
N ALA A 275 15.51 -8.24 -17.28
CA ALA A 275 14.12 -8.68 -17.26
C ALA A 275 13.50 -8.43 -15.89
N GLU A 276 12.19 -8.16 -15.87
CA GLU A 276 11.45 -8.10 -14.58
C GLU A 276 11.45 -9.48 -13.91
N PRO A 277 11.94 -9.59 -12.68
CA PRO A 277 11.89 -10.85 -11.95
C PRO A 277 10.43 -11.20 -11.61
N THR A 278 10.06 -12.46 -11.86
CA THR A 278 8.72 -12.97 -11.55
C THR A 278 8.78 -14.03 -10.48
N LEU A 279 7.80 -14.02 -9.57
CA LEU A 279 7.60 -15.15 -8.67
C LEU A 279 7.17 -16.36 -9.51
N ARG A 280 7.87 -17.47 -9.36
CA ARG A 280 7.50 -18.71 -10.07
C ARG A 280 6.07 -19.08 -9.66
N ALA A 281 5.20 -19.23 -10.66
CA ALA A 281 3.88 -19.76 -10.45
C ALA A 281 3.97 -21.09 -9.69
N SER A 282 3.12 -21.30 -8.72
CA SER A 282 3.05 -22.60 -8.02
C SER A 282 2.71 -23.66 -9.07
N ARG A 283 3.62 -24.59 -9.35
CA ARG A 283 3.20 -25.87 -9.93
C ARG A 283 2.20 -26.42 -8.92
N ARG A 284 0.95 -26.59 -9.35
CA ARG A 284 -0.04 -27.32 -8.55
C ARG A 284 0.63 -28.65 -8.21
N LEU A 285 0.92 -28.85 -6.95
CA LEU A 285 1.20 -30.18 -6.43
C LEU A 285 -0.08 -30.99 -6.69
N LYS A 286 0.03 -31.94 -7.61
CA LYS A 286 -1.00 -32.95 -7.81
C LYS A 286 -1.09 -33.84 -6.58
#